data_7de0463778384c1611091d8896f9ea51
#
_entry.id   7de0463778384c1611091d8896f9ea51
#
_cell.length_a   1.000
_cell.length_b   1.000
_cell.length_c   1.000
_cell.angle_alpha   90.00
_cell.angle_beta   90.00
_cell.angle_gamma   90.00
#
_symmetry.space_group_name_H-M   'P 1'
#
loop_
_entity.id
_entity.type
_entity.pdbx_description
1 polymer ?
#
loop_
_entity_poly.entity_id
_entity_poly.type
_entity_poly.pdbx_seq_one_letter_code
_entity_poly.pdbx_strand_id
1 'polypeptide(L)' 'MIFAIIFDDTLYLKADEIFSRAFAAEGKGPFTYRRKGRPPVAMPYWEVPERLLDDPEELVTWARRAYAVALAAKAK' A
#
# COMPACT_ATOMS: atom_id res chain seq x y z
N MET A 1 -3.31 -11.78 -9.03
CA MET A 1 -3.66 -10.45 -8.51
C MET A 1 -2.77 -10.13 -7.31
N ILE A 2 -2.15 -8.96 -7.34
CA ILE A 2 -1.25 -8.56 -6.26
C ILE A 2 -1.91 -7.43 -5.46
N PHE A 3 -2.01 -7.59 -4.14
CA PHE A 3 -2.56 -6.55 -3.27
C PHE A 3 -1.58 -6.11 -2.18
N ALA A 4 -0.43 -6.78 -2.10
CA ALA A 4 0.61 -6.46 -1.11
C ALA A 4 1.96 -6.81 -1.69
N ILE A 5 2.99 -6.07 -1.30
CA ILE A 5 4.36 -6.39 -1.65
C ILE A 5 5.25 -6.19 -0.42
N ILE A 6 6.35 -6.93 -0.38
CA ILE A 6 7.40 -6.72 0.61
C ILE A 6 8.67 -6.35 -0.14
N PHE A 7 9.24 -5.21 0.22
CA PHE A 7 10.47 -4.73 -0.38
C PHE A 7 11.33 -4.08 0.70
N ASP A 8 12.58 -4.52 0.77
CA ASP A 8 13.54 -3.99 1.75
C ASP A 8 12.98 -4.04 3.17
N ASP A 9 12.44 -5.21 3.55
CA ASP A 9 11.85 -5.49 4.85
C ASP A 9 10.65 -4.59 5.21
N THR A 10 10.05 -3.95 4.21
CA THR A 10 8.90 -3.08 4.40
C THR A 10 7.70 -3.66 3.69
N LEU A 11 6.56 -3.70 4.38
CA LEU A 11 5.31 -4.18 3.83
C LEU A 11 4.53 -3.00 3.22
N TYR A 12 4.05 -3.18 2.00
CA TYR A 12 3.21 -2.21 1.31
C TYR A 12 1.90 -2.88 0.93
N LEU A 13 0.80 -2.12 1.04
CA LEU A 13 -0.52 -2.59 0.65
C LEU A 13 -1.06 -1.75 -0.50
N LYS A 14 -1.79 -2.39 -1.41
CA LYS A 14 -2.40 -1.69 -2.53
C LYS A 14 -3.50 -0.77 -2.02
N ALA A 15 -3.51 0.47 -2.48
CA ALA A 15 -4.47 1.46 -2.03
C ALA A 15 -5.00 2.26 -3.22
N ASP A 16 -6.31 2.54 -3.20
CA ASP A 16 -6.92 3.51 -4.10
C ASP A 16 -6.77 4.91 -3.49
N GLU A 17 -7.35 5.91 -4.16
CA GLU A 17 -7.23 7.28 -3.70
C GLU A 17 -7.80 7.46 -2.28
N ILE A 18 -8.92 6.82 -2.00
CA ILE A 18 -9.57 6.97 -0.69
C ILE A 18 -8.78 6.26 0.40
N PHE A 19 -8.39 5.01 0.16
CA PHE A 19 -7.64 4.24 1.15
C PHE A 19 -6.25 4.85 1.40
N SER A 20 -5.63 5.44 0.37
CA SER A 20 -4.32 6.05 0.52
C SER A 20 -4.33 7.18 1.55
N ARG A 21 -5.46 7.83 1.75
CA ARG A 21 -5.60 8.90 2.75
C ARG A 21 -5.38 8.38 4.16
N ALA A 22 -5.77 7.13 4.43
CA ALA A 22 -5.53 6.53 5.74
C ALA A 22 -4.02 6.34 5.99
N PHE A 23 -3.27 5.96 4.97
CA PHE A 23 -1.82 5.84 5.08
C PHE A 23 -1.17 7.21 5.27
N ALA A 24 -1.61 8.20 4.48
CA ALA A 24 -1.05 9.54 4.57
C ALA A 24 -1.28 10.16 5.95
N ALA A 25 -2.43 9.87 6.56
CA ALA A 25 -2.74 10.35 7.90
C ALA A 25 -1.77 9.77 8.95
N GLU A 26 -1.17 8.62 8.65
CA GLU A 26 -0.17 7.99 9.52
C GLU A 26 1.25 8.42 9.15
N GLY A 27 1.40 9.39 8.26
CA GLY A 27 2.70 9.89 7.84
C GLY A 27 3.42 8.98 6.85
N LYS A 28 2.71 8.06 6.21
CA LYS A 28 3.31 7.14 5.24
C LYS A 28 3.09 7.61 3.82
N GLY A 29 3.85 7.05 2.89
CA GLY A 29 3.79 7.42 1.48
C GLY A 29 3.76 6.22 0.57
N PRO A 30 3.58 6.46 -0.74
CA PRO A 30 3.56 5.38 -1.71
C PRO A 30 4.96 4.85 -1.99
N PHE A 31 5.02 3.58 -2.41
CA PHE A 31 6.24 3.01 -2.94
C PHE A 31 6.59 3.76 -4.22
N THR A 32 7.79 4.32 -4.29
CA THR A 32 8.23 5.09 -5.45
C THR A 32 9.32 4.32 -6.18
N TYR A 33 9.07 4.09 -7.45
CA TYR A 33 10.02 3.42 -8.32
C TYR A 33 10.84 4.47 -9.08
N ARG A 34 12.16 4.36 -8.99
CA ARG A 34 13.06 5.29 -9.69
C ARG A 34 13.84 4.55 -10.77
N ARG A 35 13.82 5.10 -11.97
CA ARG A 35 14.63 4.62 -13.08
C ARG A 35 15.66 5.69 -13.43
N LYS A 36 16.87 5.24 -13.74
CA LYS A 36 17.95 6.15 -14.12
C LYS A 36 17.52 7.01 -15.30
N GLY A 37 17.67 8.34 -15.16
CA GLY A 37 17.36 9.27 -16.23
C GLY A 37 15.87 9.56 -16.43
N ARG A 38 15.01 9.10 -15.51
CA ARG A 38 13.57 9.33 -15.61
C ARG A 38 12.99 9.84 -14.28
N PRO A 39 11.86 10.56 -14.33
CA PRO A 39 11.20 10.99 -13.10
C PRO A 39 10.75 9.78 -12.27
N PRO A 40 10.70 9.91 -10.94
CA PRO A 40 10.16 8.85 -10.08
C PRO A 40 8.69 8.59 -10.42
N VAL A 41 8.28 7.32 -10.33
CA VAL A 41 6.90 6.92 -10.55
C VAL A 41 6.35 6.37 -9.24
N ALA A 42 5.24 6.95 -8.76
CA ALA A 42 4.56 6.46 -7.59
C ALA A 42 3.70 5.26 -7.96
N MET A 43 3.87 4.16 -7.22
CA MET A 43 3.08 2.95 -7.42
C MET A 43 1.86 2.98 -6.50
N PRO A 44 0.78 2.24 -6.84
CA PRO A 44 -0.42 2.21 -5.99
C PRO A 44 -0.25 1.30 -4.77
N TYR A 45 0.93 1.27 -4.20
CA TYR A 45 1.27 0.50 -3.00
C TYR A 45 1.81 1.45 -1.96
N TRP A 46 1.23 1.42 -0.76
CA TRP A 46 1.58 2.36 0.31
C TRP A 46 2.16 1.63 1.50
N GLU A 47 3.12 2.26 2.15
CA GLU A 47 3.81 1.68 3.28
C GLU A 47 2.87 1.50 4.47
N VAL A 48 2.86 0.30 5.05
CA VAL A 48 2.05 -0.01 6.22
C VAL A 48 2.64 0.67 7.45
N PRO A 49 1.81 1.38 8.25
CA PRO A 49 2.29 1.93 9.51
C PRO A 49 2.84 0.84 10.42
N GLU A 50 3.99 1.10 11.04
CA GLU A 50 4.67 0.10 11.87
C GLU A 50 3.80 -0.40 13.02
N ARG A 51 2.93 0.45 13.57
CA ARG A 51 2.04 0.07 14.66
C ARG A 51 1.11 -1.09 14.29
N LEU A 52 0.80 -1.25 13.00
CA LEU A 52 -0.06 -2.34 12.55
C LEU A 52 0.63 -3.69 12.65
N LEU A 53 1.96 -3.71 12.62
CA LEU A 53 2.71 -4.96 12.78
C LEU A 53 2.55 -5.54 14.20
N ASP A 54 2.21 -4.67 15.16
CA ASP A 54 1.95 -5.07 16.55
C ASP A 54 0.45 -5.19 16.83
N ASP A 55 -0.41 -5.03 15.82
CA ASP A 55 -1.86 -5.12 15.95
C ASP A 55 -2.42 -6.00 14.84
N PRO A 56 -2.38 -7.32 15.00
CA PRO A 56 -2.81 -8.25 13.95
C PRO A 56 -4.26 -8.04 13.49
N GLU A 57 -5.15 -7.69 14.40
CA GLU A 57 -6.56 -7.49 14.03
C GLU A 57 -6.74 -6.30 13.10
N GLU A 58 -6.10 -5.19 13.43
CA GLU A 58 -6.19 -4.01 12.57
C GLU A 58 -5.45 -4.24 11.25
N LEU A 59 -4.31 -4.92 11.30
CA LEU A 59 -3.56 -5.25 10.08
C LEU A 59 -4.41 -6.09 9.12
N VAL A 60 -5.15 -7.06 9.63
CA VAL A 60 -6.04 -7.88 8.81
C VAL A 60 -7.12 -7.00 8.17
N THR A 61 -7.68 -6.05 8.91
CA THR A 61 -8.68 -5.12 8.38
C THR A 61 -8.11 -4.32 7.20
N TRP A 62 -6.90 -3.78 7.36
CA TRP A 62 -6.25 -3.03 6.29
C TRP A 62 -5.91 -3.92 5.09
N ALA A 63 -5.45 -5.16 5.37
CA ALA A 63 -5.13 -6.11 4.30
C ALA A 63 -6.37 -6.50 3.49
N ARG A 64 -7.51 -6.70 4.17
CA ARG A 64 -8.78 -6.99 3.47
C ARG A 64 -9.21 -5.83 2.59
N ARG A 65 -8.99 -4.61 3.06
CA ARG A 65 -9.31 -3.42 2.28
C ARG A 65 -8.42 -3.32 1.04
N ALA A 66 -7.13 -3.62 1.19
CA ALA A 66 -6.21 -3.66 0.06
C ALA A 66 -6.61 -4.72 -0.96
N TYR A 67 -7.06 -5.87 -0.47
CA TYR A 67 -7.54 -6.94 -1.33
C TYR A 67 -8.76 -6.48 -2.15
N ALA A 68 -9.69 -5.79 -1.50
CA ALA A 68 -10.87 -5.25 -2.19
C ALA A 68 -10.48 -4.24 -3.26
N VAL A 69 -9.48 -3.38 -2.97
CA VAL A 69 -8.97 -2.43 -3.96
C VAL A 69 -8.40 -3.18 -5.18
N ALA A 70 -7.64 -4.23 -4.94
CA ALA A 70 -7.04 -5.02 -6.01
C ALA A 70 -8.11 -5.73 -6.85
N LEU A 71 -9.16 -6.25 -6.21
CA LEU A 71 -10.27 -6.87 -6.92
C LEU A 71 -10.98 -5.86 -7.82
N ALA A 72 -11.25 -4.67 -7.32
CA ALA A 72 -11.92 -3.62 -8.08
C ALA A 72 -11.07 -3.21 -9.29
N ALA A 73 -9.76 -3.10 -9.12
CA ALA A 73 -8.86 -2.76 -10.21
C ALA A 73 -8.82 -3.85 -11.28
N LYS A 74 -8.90 -5.12 -10.87
CA LYS A 74 -8.90 -6.24 -11.81
C LYS A 74 -10.20 -6.31 -12.60
N ALA A 75 -11.30 -5.85 -12.01
CA ALA A 75 -12.62 -5.92 -12.65
C ALA A 75 -12.82 -4.86 -13.73
N LYS A 76 -11.94 -3.89 -13.84
CA LYS A 76 -12.04 -2.81 -14.83
C LYS A 76 -11.49 -3.22 -16.19
#